data_51f3c8c069ea7acfd41799c42eb5046c
#
_entry.id   51f3c8c069ea7acfd41799c42eb5046c
#
_cell.length_a   1.000
_cell.length_b   1.000
_cell.length_c   1.000
_cell.angle_alpha   90.00
_cell.angle_beta   90.00
_cell.angle_gamma   90.00
#
_symmetry.space_group_name_H-M   'P 1'
#
loop_
_entity.id
_entity.type
_entity.pdbx_description
1 polymer ?
#
loop_
_entity_poly.entity_id
_entity_poly.type
_entity_poly.pdbx_seq_one_letter_code
_entity_poly.pdbx_strand_id
1 'polypeptide(L)'
;AGARVAITGPTGSGKSSLLDLVFGLREPSAGWVSIEGRDYRELSIESIRDVVALVRGRETFAGTVRDNVRVGGTGFDDAEMLRVLDSVGLLEELRQMPEGLDTDLSTDGRPLSQVQQTRLMIARAILRRPRVLLVDRVLEDFDQAARERIGDLLFAPDAPWTVIVVSDREDVLARCSRCIDLGRSTGPRDEPGGADSGGRR
;
A
#
# COMPACT_ATOMS: atom_id res chain seq x y z
N ALA A 1 -15.22 0.43 2.95
CA ALA A 1 -14.22 1.44 3.34
C ALA A 1 -13.75 1.17 4.77
N GLY A 2 -12.52 1.56 5.10
CA GLY A 2 -11.97 1.45 6.45
C GLY A 2 -11.53 0.06 6.89
N ALA A 3 -11.52 -0.95 6.00
CA ALA A 3 -11.01 -2.27 6.33
C ALA A 3 -9.47 -2.25 6.47
N ARG A 4 -8.95 -3.07 7.39
CA ARG A 4 -7.52 -3.28 7.63
C ARG A 4 -7.20 -4.74 7.38
N VAL A 5 -6.51 -5.01 6.27
CA VAL A 5 -6.28 -6.36 5.77
C VAL A 5 -4.79 -6.63 5.72
N ALA A 6 -4.35 -7.70 6.36
CA ALA A 6 -3.00 -8.22 6.21
C ALA A 6 -2.97 -9.35 5.18
N ILE A 7 -1.91 -9.40 4.39
CA ILE A 7 -1.58 -10.51 3.51
C ILE A 7 -0.27 -11.12 4.02
N THR A 8 -0.32 -12.41 4.36
CA THR A 8 0.80 -13.19 4.87
C THR A 8 1.10 -14.38 3.94
N GLY A 9 2.17 -15.09 4.23
CA GLY A 9 2.56 -16.30 3.50
C GLY A 9 4.05 -16.34 3.15
N PRO A 10 4.57 -17.48 2.72
CA PRO A 10 5.98 -17.67 2.43
C PRO A 10 6.46 -16.78 1.27
N THR A 11 7.77 -16.61 1.16
CA THR A 11 8.38 -15.94 0.02
C THR A 11 8.01 -16.67 -1.26
N GLY A 12 7.61 -15.93 -2.30
CA GLY A 12 7.15 -16.53 -3.56
C GLY A 12 5.68 -16.93 -3.61
N SER A 13 4.89 -16.76 -2.53
CA SER A 13 3.45 -17.11 -2.52
C SER A 13 2.55 -16.16 -3.33
N GLY A 14 3.11 -15.16 -4.01
CA GLY A 14 2.35 -14.25 -4.86
C GLY A 14 1.81 -12.99 -4.18
N LYS A 15 2.22 -12.67 -2.93
CA LYS A 15 1.74 -11.48 -2.21
C LYS A 15 1.89 -10.18 -3.01
N SER A 16 3.08 -9.91 -3.51
CA SER A 16 3.34 -8.72 -4.34
C SER A 16 2.59 -8.76 -5.68
N SER A 17 2.45 -9.95 -6.29
CA SER A 17 1.65 -10.13 -7.51
C SER A 17 0.17 -9.84 -7.28
N LEU A 18 -0.36 -10.21 -6.10
CA LEU A 18 -1.72 -9.86 -5.73
C LEU A 18 -1.89 -8.33 -5.58
N LEU A 19 -0.92 -7.63 -4.98
CA LEU A 19 -0.95 -6.17 -4.93
C LEU A 19 -0.83 -5.55 -6.33
N ASP A 20 -0.02 -6.14 -7.23
CA ASP A 20 0.08 -5.70 -8.63
C ASP A 20 -1.27 -5.79 -9.37
N LEU A 21 -2.03 -6.86 -9.13
CA LEU A 21 -3.39 -7.01 -9.68
C LEU A 21 -4.34 -5.92 -9.15
N VAL A 22 -4.30 -5.67 -7.84
CA VAL A 22 -5.16 -4.64 -7.20
C VAL A 22 -4.76 -3.23 -7.64
N PHE A 23 -3.47 -2.98 -7.91
CA PHE A 23 -2.97 -1.68 -8.39
C PHE A 23 -3.11 -1.50 -9.91
N GLY A 24 -3.57 -2.52 -10.64
CA GLY A 24 -3.72 -2.47 -12.09
C GLY A 24 -2.40 -2.56 -12.87
N LEU A 25 -1.33 -3.09 -12.27
CA LEU A 25 -0.06 -3.38 -12.97
C LEU A 25 -0.07 -4.70 -13.73
N ARG A 26 -0.99 -5.59 -13.39
CA ARG A 26 -1.16 -6.90 -14.02
C ARG A 26 -2.63 -7.18 -14.25
N GLU A 27 -2.91 -7.94 -15.29
CA GLU A 27 -4.22 -8.53 -15.52
C GLU A 27 -4.29 -9.92 -14.86
N PRO A 28 -5.47 -10.33 -14.33
CA PRO A 28 -5.64 -11.67 -13.80
C PRO A 28 -5.64 -12.68 -14.96
N SER A 29 -4.98 -13.83 -14.76
CA SER A 29 -4.99 -14.94 -15.72
C SER A 29 -6.36 -15.64 -15.82
N ALA A 30 -7.18 -15.51 -14.78
CA ALA A 30 -8.56 -16.00 -14.72
C ALA A 30 -9.35 -15.15 -13.71
N GLY A 31 -10.66 -15.04 -13.92
CA GLY A 31 -11.52 -14.20 -13.09
C GLY A 31 -11.43 -12.72 -13.45
N TRP A 32 -11.74 -11.85 -12.49
CA TRP A 32 -11.70 -10.39 -12.66
C TRP A 32 -11.38 -9.70 -11.33
N VAL A 33 -10.91 -8.46 -11.44
CA VAL A 33 -10.74 -7.53 -10.30
C VAL A 33 -11.81 -6.46 -10.43
N SER A 34 -12.45 -6.12 -9.33
CA SER A 34 -13.43 -5.02 -9.30
C SER A 34 -13.19 -4.10 -8.10
N ILE A 35 -13.49 -2.82 -8.28
CA ILE A 35 -13.52 -1.82 -7.22
C ILE A 35 -14.88 -1.12 -7.23
N GLU A 36 -15.53 -1.07 -6.07
CA GLU A 36 -16.88 -0.51 -5.92
C GLU A 36 -17.91 -1.11 -6.90
N GLY A 37 -17.75 -2.40 -7.21
CA GLY A 37 -18.64 -3.13 -8.13
C GLY A 37 -18.35 -2.93 -9.62
N ARG A 38 -17.38 -2.09 -9.98
CA ARG A 38 -16.95 -1.88 -11.38
C ARG A 38 -15.77 -2.75 -11.71
N ASP A 39 -15.85 -3.47 -12.82
CA ASP A 39 -14.75 -4.30 -13.33
C ASP A 39 -13.59 -3.42 -13.81
N TYR A 40 -12.34 -3.82 -13.49
CA TYR A 40 -11.13 -3.10 -13.91
C TYR A 40 -11.02 -2.99 -15.44
N ARG A 41 -11.57 -3.95 -16.19
CA ARG A 41 -11.61 -3.93 -17.66
C ARG A 41 -12.44 -2.77 -18.23
N GLU A 42 -13.32 -2.18 -17.42
CA GLU A 42 -14.18 -1.04 -17.77
C GLU A 42 -13.57 0.31 -17.32
N LEU A 43 -12.42 0.27 -16.64
CA LEU A 43 -11.77 1.44 -16.07
C LEU A 43 -10.46 1.74 -16.79
N SER A 44 -10.14 3.02 -16.94
CA SER A 44 -8.80 3.41 -17.34
C SER A 44 -7.81 3.19 -16.17
N ILE A 45 -6.54 2.98 -16.48
CA ILE A 45 -5.50 2.82 -15.48
C ILE A 45 -5.36 4.04 -14.58
N GLU A 46 -5.59 5.24 -15.13
CA GLU A 46 -5.62 6.50 -14.42
C GLU A 46 -6.73 6.49 -13.37
N SER A 47 -7.95 6.08 -13.75
CA SER A 47 -9.09 5.98 -12.82
C SER A 47 -8.83 4.99 -11.68
N ILE A 48 -8.12 3.89 -11.93
CA ILE A 48 -7.72 2.94 -10.88
C ILE A 48 -6.69 3.60 -9.95
N ARG A 49 -5.69 4.28 -10.51
CA ARG A 49 -4.62 4.95 -9.74
C ARG A 49 -5.08 6.18 -8.98
N ASP A 50 -6.21 6.78 -9.36
CA ASP A 50 -6.83 7.87 -8.59
C ASP A 50 -7.43 7.38 -7.27
N VAL A 51 -7.81 6.11 -7.20
CA VAL A 51 -8.45 5.53 -6.02
C VAL A 51 -7.57 4.53 -5.27
N VAL A 52 -6.56 3.95 -5.92
CA VAL A 52 -5.62 3.00 -5.32
C VAL A 52 -4.21 3.58 -5.31
N ALA A 53 -3.56 3.63 -4.15
CA ALA A 53 -2.16 3.97 -4.04
C ALA A 53 -1.35 2.74 -3.58
N LEU A 54 -0.13 2.60 -4.10
CA LEU A 54 0.80 1.54 -3.72
C LEU A 54 2.07 2.17 -3.16
N VAL A 55 2.46 1.74 -1.98
CA VAL A 55 3.77 2.03 -1.39
C VAL A 55 4.58 0.74 -1.41
N ARG A 56 5.61 0.73 -2.25
CA ARG A 56 6.55 -0.36 -2.40
C ARG A 56 7.94 0.21 -2.69
N GLY A 57 8.93 -0.23 -1.92
CA GLY A 57 10.30 0.24 -2.12
C GLY A 57 10.46 1.75 -1.96
N ARG A 58 11.45 2.30 -2.65
CA ARG A 58 11.87 3.70 -2.57
C ARG A 58 12.01 4.24 -3.99
N GLU A 59 10.90 4.67 -4.56
CA GLU A 59 10.80 5.18 -5.94
C GLU A 59 10.93 6.70 -5.95
N THR A 60 12.14 7.21 -5.74
CA THR A 60 12.47 8.62 -5.92
C THR A 60 12.95 8.91 -7.35
N PHE A 61 12.88 10.17 -7.77
CA PHE A 61 13.43 10.66 -9.03
C PHE A 61 14.24 11.93 -8.79
N ALA A 62 15.11 12.28 -9.74
CA ALA A 62 15.89 13.49 -9.68
C ALA A 62 14.99 14.74 -9.72
N GLY A 63 15.11 15.60 -8.71
CA GLY A 63 14.28 16.76 -8.47
C GLY A 63 14.20 17.04 -6.98
N THR A 64 13.50 18.09 -6.57
CA THR A 64 13.41 18.44 -5.15
C THR A 64 12.58 17.45 -4.34
N VAL A 65 12.71 17.48 -3.01
CA VAL A 65 11.77 16.77 -2.10
C VAL A 65 10.34 17.19 -2.40
N ARG A 66 10.10 18.48 -2.61
CA ARG A 66 8.79 19.04 -2.99
C ARG A 66 8.23 18.38 -4.24
N ASP A 67 9.03 18.28 -5.31
CA ASP A 67 8.63 17.65 -6.57
C ASP A 67 8.28 16.17 -6.34
N ASN A 68 9.12 15.48 -5.59
CA ASN A 68 8.92 14.08 -5.25
C ASN A 68 7.62 13.84 -4.45
N VAL A 69 7.26 14.73 -3.53
CA VAL A 69 5.99 14.64 -2.79
C VAL A 69 4.79 14.89 -3.70
N ARG A 70 4.91 15.84 -4.62
CA ARG A 70 3.80 16.29 -5.49
C ARG A 70 3.49 15.36 -6.66
N VAL A 71 4.37 14.44 -6.98
CA VAL A 71 4.19 13.52 -8.11
C VAL A 71 2.86 12.77 -8.05
N GLY A 72 2.09 12.91 -9.13
CA GLY A 72 0.80 12.25 -9.30
C GLY A 72 -0.31 12.76 -8.38
N GLY A 73 -0.06 13.82 -7.61
CA GLY A 73 -1.06 14.47 -6.75
C GLY A 73 -1.42 15.86 -7.25
N THR A 74 -2.72 16.10 -7.44
CA THR A 74 -3.29 17.42 -7.71
C THR A 74 -4.33 17.74 -6.63
N GLY A 75 -4.54 19.02 -6.34
CA GLY A 75 -5.64 19.42 -5.45
C GLY A 75 -5.31 19.47 -3.95
N PHE A 76 -4.03 19.50 -3.56
CA PHE A 76 -3.60 19.83 -2.20
C PHE A 76 -2.67 21.03 -2.21
N ASP A 77 -2.72 21.80 -1.13
CA ASP A 77 -1.86 22.98 -0.92
C ASP A 77 -0.60 22.64 -0.11
N ASP A 78 0.29 23.62 0.05
CA ASP A 78 1.52 23.46 0.81
C ASP A 78 1.23 23.17 2.29
N ALA A 79 0.16 23.71 2.86
CA ALA A 79 -0.19 23.48 4.26
C ALA A 79 -0.60 22.00 4.47
N GLU A 80 -1.32 21.40 3.55
CA GLU A 80 -1.67 19.99 3.58
C GLU A 80 -0.42 19.11 3.41
N MET A 81 0.45 19.45 2.45
CA MET A 81 1.72 18.76 2.26
C MET A 81 2.57 18.75 3.54
N LEU A 82 2.71 19.90 4.20
CA LEU A 82 3.46 20.01 5.45
C LEU A 82 2.83 19.17 6.58
N ARG A 83 1.49 19.17 6.70
CA ARG A 83 0.78 18.35 7.70
C ARG A 83 1.04 16.86 7.47
N VAL A 84 1.00 16.41 6.23
CA VAL A 84 1.25 14.99 5.90
C VAL A 84 2.72 14.63 6.14
N LEU A 85 3.68 15.49 5.76
CA LEU A 85 5.10 15.27 6.06
C LEU A 85 5.37 15.22 7.57
N ASP A 86 4.66 16.02 8.35
CA ASP A 86 4.73 15.95 9.81
C ASP A 86 4.16 14.64 10.34
N SER A 87 2.99 14.20 9.84
CA SER A 87 2.35 12.97 10.29
C SER A 87 3.22 11.74 10.08
N VAL A 88 3.96 11.66 8.97
CA VAL A 88 4.92 10.59 8.72
C VAL A 88 6.26 10.78 9.45
N GLY A 89 6.44 11.88 10.18
CA GLY A 89 7.65 12.18 10.95
C GLY A 89 8.85 12.59 10.12
N LEU A 90 8.63 13.16 8.93
CA LEU A 90 9.71 13.58 8.04
C LEU A 90 9.95 15.10 8.07
N LEU A 91 8.94 15.90 8.42
CA LEU A 91 8.99 17.37 8.30
C LEU A 91 10.12 18.00 9.09
N GLU A 92 10.32 17.60 10.35
CA GLU A 92 11.36 18.20 11.20
C GLU A 92 12.76 17.86 10.69
N GLU A 93 12.98 16.65 10.20
CA GLU A 93 14.26 16.25 9.62
C GLU A 93 14.57 17.05 8.34
N LEU A 94 13.54 17.33 7.51
CA LEU A 94 13.69 18.20 6.34
C LEU A 94 14.00 19.64 6.71
N ARG A 95 13.40 20.17 7.78
CA ARG A 95 13.69 21.53 8.26
C ARG A 95 15.13 21.72 8.72
N GLN A 96 15.79 20.66 9.14
CA GLN A 96 17.21 20.67 9.53
C GLN A 96 18.15 20.62 8.34
N MET A 97 17.64 20.31 7.13
CA MET A 97 18.44 20.38 5.90
C MET A 97 18.57 21.84 5.42
N PRO A 98 19.70 22.24 4.83
CA PRO A 98 19.94 23.63 4.41
C PRO A 98 18.85 24.19 3.48
N GLU A 99 18.34 23.36 2.57
CA GLU A 99 17.34 23.73 1.56
C GLU A 99 15.94 23.21 1.88
N GLY A 100 15.78 22.45 2.97
CA GLY A 100 14.47 21.95 3.43
C GLY A 100 13.74 21.15 2.37
N LEU A 101 12.53 21.57 2.00
CA LEU A 101 11.73 20.92 0.94
C LEU A 101 12.31 21.13 -0.46
N ASP A 102 13.16 22.11 -0.66
CA ASP A 102 13.79 22.40 -1.95
C ASP A 102 15.14 21.68 -2.09
N THR A 103 15.50 20.78 -1.15
CA THR A 103 16.64 19.90 -1.22
C THR A 103 16.52 19.01 -2.45
N ASP A 104 17.54 19.05 -3.32
CA ASP A 104 17.62 18.22 -4.51
C ASP A 104 17.90 16.76 -4.15
N LEU A 105 17.11 15.87 -4.73
CA LEU A 105 17.29 14.42 -4.65
C LEU A 105 17.89 13.90 -5.96
N SER A 106 18.86 13.00 -5.83
CA SER A 106 19.31 12.15 -6.93
C SER A 106 18.29 11.05 -7.25
N THR A 107 18.47 10.33 -8.34
CA THR A 107 17.58 9.20 -8.73
C THR A 107 17.54 8.08 -7.69
N ASP A 108 18.62 7.93 -6.89
CA ASP A 108 18.67 6.98 -5.76
C ASP A 108 18.20 7.58 -4.43
N GLY A 109 17.65 8.81 -4.47
CA GLY A 109 17.01 9.49 -3.34
C GLY A 109 17.95 10.20 -2.37
N ARG A 110 19.28 10.24 -2.64
CA ARG A 110 20.21 11.00 -1.79
C ARG A 110 19.90 12.50 -1.87
N PRO A 111 20.09 13.25 -0.76
CA PRO A 111 20.75 12.85 0.51
C PRO A 111 19.84 12.14 1.54
N LEU A 112 18.58 11.85 1.21
CA LEU A 112 17.68 11.19 2.16
C LEU A 112 18.16 9.77 2.50
N SER A 113 18.11 9.40 3.78
CA SER A 113 18.27 8.03 4.23
C SER A 113 17.15 7.12 3.69
N GLN A 114 17.34 5.81 3.72
CA GLN A 114 16.32 4.86 3.26
C GLN A 114 14.99 4.99 4.01
N VAL A 115 15.06 5.21 5.32
CA VAL A 115 13.88 5.42 6.17
C VAL A 115 13.14 6.70 5.79
N GLN A 116 13.88 7.80 5.54
CA GLN A 116 13.32 9.06 5.08
C GLN A 116 12.65 8.93 3.71
N GLN A 117 13.29 8.22 2.77
CA GLN A 117 12.70 7.92 1.46
C GLN A 117 11.40 7.12 1.60
N THR A 118 11.36 6.11 2.47
CA THR A 118 10.13 5.34 2.73
C THR A 118 9.02 6.23 3.30
N ARG A 119 9.34 7.11 4.25
CA ARG A 119 8.37 8.09 4.78
C ARG A 119 7.86 9.05 3.70
N LEU A 120 8.76 9.48 2.80
CA LEU A 120 8.40 10.30 1.63
C LEU A 120 7.40 9.58 0.72
N MET A 121 7.61 8.29 0.45
CA MET A 121 6.68 7.48 -0.37
C MET A 121 5.32 7.32 0.29
N ILE A 122 5.28 7.13 1.60
CA ILE A 122 4.01 7.07 2.37
C ILE A 122 3.30 8.43 2.30
N ALA A 123 4.02 9.54 2.50
CA ALA A 123 3.45 10.90 2.39
C ALA A 123 2.85 11.15 0.99
N ARG A 124 3.58 10.81 -0.07
CA ARG A 124 3.12 10.90 -1.47
C ARG A 124 1.82 10.11 -1.67
N ALA A 125 1.76 8.88 -1.15
CA ALA A 125 0.59 8.03 -1.29
C ALA A 125 -0.64 8.60 -0.57
N ILE A 126 -0.47 9.14 0.64
CA ILE A 126 -1.54 9.74 1.45
C ILE A 126 -2.08 11.02 0.81
N LEU A 127 -1.20 11.88 0.28
CA LEU A 127 -1.59 13.14 -0.38
C LEU A 127 -2.47 12.94 -1.60
N ARG A 128 -2.41 11.77 -2.22
CA ARG A 128 -3.33 11.40 -3.32
C ARG A 128 -4.74 11.08 -2.84
N ARG A 129 -4.99 11.04 -1.52
CA ARG A 129 -6.29 10.73 -0.90
C ARG A 129 -6.89 9.41 -1.43
N PRO A 130 -6.14 8.31 -1.40
CA PRO A 130 -6.59 7.05 -1.97
C PRO A 130 -7.78 6.49 -1.17
N ARG A 131 -8.64 5.71 -1.82
CA ARG A 131 -9.64 4.88 -1.14
C ARG A 131 -9.08 3.53 -0.70
N VAL A 132 -8.04 3.06 -1.39
CA VAL A 132 -7.31 1.84 -1.05
C VAL A 132 -5.82 2.15 -1.02
N LEU A 133 -5.18 1.88 0.11
CA LEU A 133 -3.75 2.03 0.30
C LEU A 133 -3.10 0.66 0.41
N LEU A 134 -2.25 0.34 -0.54
CA LEU A 134 -1.47 -0.89 -0.60
C LEU A 134 -0.08 -0.63 -0.03
N VAL A 135 0.36 -1.46 0.91
CA VAL A 135 1.63 -1.30 1.64
C VAL A 135 2.40 -2.62 1.54
N ASP A 136 3.44 -2.66 0.70
CA ASP A 136 4.21 -3.86 0.44
C ASP A 136 5.54 -3.86 1.22
N ARG A 137 5.54 -4.45 2.42
CA ARG A 137 6.70 -4.69 3.30
C ARG A 137 7.49 -3.46 3.78
N VAL A 138 7.00 -2.24 3.52
CA VAL A 138 7.76 -1.02 3.85
C VAL A 138 7.83 -0.74 5.35
N LEU A 139 6.98 -1.35 6.17
CA LEU A 139 7.01 -1.19 7.63
C LEU A 139 8.15 -1.98 8.29
N GLU A 140 8.78 -2.86 7.56
CA GLU A 140 9.89 -3.70 8.05
C GLU A 140 11.19 -2.92 8.19
N ASP A 141 11.36 -1.84 7.43
CA ASP A 141 12.55 -0.98 7.43
C ASP A 141 12.61 0.01 8.63
N PHE A 142 11.50 0.16 9.36
CA PHE A 142 11.39 1.09 10.48
C PHE A 142 11.84 0.46 11.80
N ASP A 143 12.48 1.26 12.67
CA ASP A 143 12.59 0.94 14.08
C ASP A 143 11.21 0.89 14.76
N GLN A 144 11.16 0.49 16.02
CA GLN A 144 9.88 0.32 16.72
C GLN A 144 9.09 1.64 16.81
N ALA A 145 9.74 2.73 17.22
CA ALA A 145 9.06 4.02 17.43
C ALA A 145 8.51 4.60 16.12
N ALA A 146 9.31 4.56 15.03
CA ALA A 146 8.88 5.00 13.72
C ALA A 146 7.74 4.12 13.16
N ARG A 147 7.81 2.80 13.38
CA ARG A 147 6.77 1.87 12.95
C ARG A 147 5.46 2.06 13.72
N GLU A 148 5.52 2.33 15.02
CA GLU A 148 4.34 2.66 15.82
C GLU A 148 3.67 3.93 15.29
N ARG A 149 4.44 5.01 15.08
CA ARG A 149 3.93 6.28 14.52
C ARG A 149 3.29 6.08 13.15
N ILE A 150 3.97 5.42 12.23
CA ILE A 150 3.44 5.13 10.89
C ILE A 150 2.23 4.19 10.99
N GLY A 151 2.28 3.20 11.86
CA GLY A 151 1.15 2.31 12.13
C GLY A 151 -0.08 3.06 12.64
N ASP A 152 0.09 3.97 13.60
CA ASP A 152 -1.01 4.79 14.12
C ASP A 152 -1.65 5.65 13.02
N LEU A 153 -0.86 6.16 12.08
CA LEU A 153 -1.35 6.91 10.93
C LEU A 153 -2.09 6.00 9.93
N LEU A 154 -1.49 4.89 9.51
CA LEU A 154 -2.04 4.04 8.45
C LEU A 154 -3.28 3.26 8.88
N PHE A 155 -3.31 2.84 10.14
CA PHE A 155 -4.38 2.02 10.72
C PHE A 155 -5.32 2.81 11.64
N ALA A 156 -5.30 4.15 11.59
CA ALA A 156 -6.19 5.00 12.39
C ALA A 156 -7.67 4.61 12.16
N PRO A 157 -8.50 4.56 13.21
CA PRO A 157 -9.91 4.16 13.09
C PRO A 157 -10.72 5.02 12.10
N ASP A 158 -10.34 6.29 11.99
CA ASP A 158 -10.95 7.31 11.14
C ASP A 158 -10.20 7.51 9.79
N ALA A 159 -9.19 6.69 9.50
CA ALA A 159 -8.48 6.78 8.23
C ALA A 159 -9.45 6.60 7.06
N PRO A 160 -9.41 7.50 6.04
CA PRO A 160 -10.39 7.51 4.96
C PRO A 160 -10.22 6.36 3.95
N TRP A 161 -9.18 5.55 4.09
CA TRP A 161 -8.83 4.47 3.18
C TRP A 161 -9.05 3.09 3.79
N THR A 162 -9.20 2.10 2.92
CA THR A 162 -8.94 0.68 3.24
C THR A 162 -7.44 0.46 3.12
N VAL A 163 -6.78 -0.13 4.13
CA VAL A 163 -5.38 -0.50 4.05
C VAL A 163 -5.23 -2.01 3.79
N ILE A 164 -4.39 -2.37 2.83
CA ILE A 164 -3.96 -3.74 2.57
C ILE A 164 -2.45 -3.78 2.72
N VAL A 165 -1.97 -4.48 3.74
CA VAL A 165 -0.54 -4.54 4.07
C VAL A 165 0.00 -5.95 3.87
N VAL A 166 1.17 -6.05 3.23
CA VAL A 166 1.98 -7.28 3.23
C VAL A 166 3.00 -7.15 4.35
N SER A 167 2.86 -7.98 5.39
CA SER A 167 3.80 -8.05 6.50
C SER A 167 3.66 -9.40 7.21
N ASP A 168 4.75 -9.88 7.79
CA ASP A 168 4.77 -11.06 8.64
C ASP A 168 5.00 -10.67 10.13
N ARG A 169 4.99 -9.37 10.46
CA ARG A 169 5.22 -8.85 11.80
C ARG A 169 3.96 -8.88 12.65
N GLU A 170 4.07 -9.43 13.85
CA GLU A 170 2.94 -9.54 14.79
C GLU A 170 2.35 -8.18 15.19
N ASP A 171 3.20 -7.16 15.40
CA ASP A 171 2.77 -5.79 15.76
C ASP A 171 1.95 -5.11 14.64
N VAL A 172 2.21 -5.45 13.38
CA VAL A 172 1.42 -4.99 12.23
C VAL A 172 0.14 -5.81 12.08
N LEU A 173 0.24 -7.14 12.22
CA LEU A 173 -0.90 -8.05 12.09
C LEU A 173 -1.96 -7.76 13.16
N ALA A 174 -1.56 -7.44 14.39
CA ALA A 174 -2.46 -7.07 15.48
C ALA A 174 -3.32 -5.83 15.19
N ARG A 175 -2.90 -4.96 14.24
CA ARG A 175 -3.65 -3.77 13.81
C ARG A 175 -4.66 -4.08 12.71
N CYS A 176 -4.64 -5.30 12.15
CA CYS A 176 -5.51 -5.70 11.04
C CYS A 176 -6.75 -6.46 11.55
N SER A 177 -7.91 -6.13 10.99
CA SER A 177 -9.17 -6.81 11.28
C SER A 177 -9.32 -8.13 10.52
N ARG A 178 -8.50 -8.36 9.50
CA ARG A 178 -8.51 -9.56 8.66
C ARG A 178 -7.11 -9.92 8.21
N CYS A 179 -6.79 -11.22 8.22
CA CYS A 179 -5.54 -11.76 7.68
C CYS A 179 -5.87 -12.77 6.56
N ILE A 180 -5.18 -12.64 5.43
CA ILE A 180 -5.25 -13.54 4.28
C ILE A 180 -3.89 -14.23 4.18
N ASP A 181 -3.86 -15.55 4.39
CA ASP A 181 -2.65 -16.35 4.28
C ASP A 181 -2.59 -17.01 2.89
N LEU A 182 -1.66 -16.58 2.05
CA LEU A 182 -1.43 -17.16 0.71
C LEU A 182 -0.57 -18.43 0.74
N GLY A 183 -0.09 -18.86 1.92
CA GLY A 183 0.62 -20.13 2.08
C GLY A 183 -0.32 -21.33 2.26
N ARG A 184 -1.55 -21.08 2.67
CA ARG A 184 -2.59 -22.11 2.75
C ARG A 184 -3.33 -22.18 1.42
N SER A 185 -2.92 -23.09 0.53
CA SER A 185 -3.73 -23.48 -0.62
C SER A 185 -5.06 -24.04 -0.09
N THR A 186 -6.13 -23.27 -0.19
CA THR A 186 -7.47 -23.85 -0.22
C THR A 186 -7.59 -24.52 -1.58
N GLY A 187 -7.17 -25.78 -1.66
CA GLY A 187 -7.50 -26.64 -2.79
C GLY A 187 -9.01 -26.56 -3.05
N PRO A 188 -9.46 -26.81 -4.29
CA PRO A 188 -10.88 -26.86 -4.59
C PRO A 188 -11.54 -27.76 -3.56
N ARG A 189 -12.61 -27.29 -2.91
CA ARG A 189 -13.43 -28.14 -2.07
C ARG A 189 -13.98 -29.20 -3.00
N ASP A 190 -13.54 -30.46 -2.87
CA ASP A 190 -14.20 -31.61 -3.45
C ASP A 190 -15.67 -31.53 -2.98
N GLU A 191 -16.55 -31.26 -3.91
CA GLU A 191 -17.97 -31.46 -3.67
C GLU A 191 -18.15 -32.95 -3.32
N PRO A 192 -18.88 -33.29 -2.25
CA PRO A 192 -19.13 -34.68 -1.92
C PRO A 192 -19.89 -35.30 -3.08
N GLY A 193 -19.24 -36.27 -3.74
CA GLY A 193 -19.76 -37.00 -4.86
C GLY A 193 -21.18 -37.49 -4.59
N GLY A 194 -22.08 -37.13 -5.49
CA GLY A 194 -23.41 -37.64 -5.55
C GLY A 194 -23.40 -39.18 -5.54
N ALA A 195 -24.01 -39.75 -4.53
CA ALA A 195 -24.19 -41.18 -4.40
C ALA A 195 -24.96 -41.70 -5.61
N ASP A 196 -24.29 -42.52 -6.39
CA ASP A 196 -24.88 -43.39 -7.41
C ASP A 196 -25.85 -44.38 -6.70
N SER A 197 -27.14 -44.13 -6.80
CA SER A 197 -28.16 -45.09 -6.43
C SER A 197 -28.44 -46.01 -7.61
N GLY A 198 -27.62 -47.04 -7.77
CA GLY A 198 -27.95 -48.17 -8.60
C GLY A 198 -29.23 -48.82 -8.13
N GLY A 199 -30.26 -48.75 -8.93
CA GLY A 199 -31.56 -49.45 -8.79
C GLY A 199 -31.67 -50.51 -9.87
N ARG A 200 -31.51 -51.75 -9.46
CA ARG A 200 -31.88 -52.95 -10.24
C ARG A 200 -33.38 -52.92 -10.57
N ARG A 201 -33.71 -53.19 -11.79
CA ARG A 201 -34.53 -54.29 -12.35
C ARG A 201 -34.87 -53.97 -13.81
#